data_9be40ab2eedad8f7d4f3ecb9bbeebd80
#
_entry.id   9be40ab2eedad8f7d4f3ecb9bbeebd80
#
_cell.length_a   1.000
_cell.length_b   1.000
_cell.length_c   1.000
_cell.angle_alpha   90.00
_cell.angle_beta   90.00
_cell.angle_gamma   90.00
#
_symmetry.space_group_name_H-M   'P 1'
#
loop_
_entity.id
_entity.type
_entity.pdbx_description
1 polymer ?
#
loop_
_entity_poly.entity_id
_entity_poly.type
_entity_poly.pdbx_seq_one_letter_code
_entity_poly.pdbx_strand_id
1 'polypeptide(L)'
;PYTAHYYEHNDNEPFDGVGVAKKLGQDPALVYKTLVTEGKSKEHYVFVIPVAEELNLKEAASSVSEKSVEMIHVKDINKITGYIRGGCSPIGMKKQFKTVIDSAAEALDKIVVSGGKIGTQVELSPKDLSELIGAKFHNITM
;
A
#
# COMPACT_ATOMS: atom_id res chain seq x y z
N PRO A 1 -17.39 0.14 7.52
CA PRO A 1 -17.73 -1.09 6.82
C PRO A 1 -16.66 -1.48 5.81
N TYR A 2 -16.34 -2.73 5.77
CA TYR A 2 -15.37 -3.28 4.86
C TYR A 2 -15.80 -4.67 4.42
N THR A 3 -15.19 -5.16 3.32
CA THR A 3 -15.38 -6.51 2.85
C THR A 3 -14.02 -7.20 2.80
N ALA A 4 -13.93 -8.40 3.34
CA ALA A 4 -12.70 -9.19 3.31
C ALA A 4 -12.73 -10.15 2.10
N HIS A 5 -11.59 -10.28 1.44
CA HIS A 5 -11.38 -11.22 0.35
C HIS A 5 -10.21 -12.15 0.69
N TYR A 6 -10.33 -13.40 0.28
CA TYR A 6 -9.31 -14.41 0.54
C TYR A 6 -8.86 -15.05 -0.76
N TYR A 7 -7.58 -15.41 -0.84
CA TYR A 7 -7.01 -16.10 -1.99
C TYR A 7 -5.91 -17.04 -1.52
N GLU A 8 -5.62 -18.06 -2.32
CA GLU A 8 -4.54 -18.98 -2.04
C GLU A 8 -3.24 -18.45 -2.63
N HIS A 9 -2.15 -18.61 -1.90
CA HIS A 9 -0.83 -18.26 -2.36
C HIS A 9 0.11 -19.44 -2.14
N ASN A 10 0.75 -19.89 -3.22
CA ASN A 10 1.76 -20.95 -3.15
C ASN A 10 3.10 -20.32 -2.77
N ASP A 11 3.75 -20.83 -1.72
CA ASP A 11 5.03 -20.32 -1.24
C ASP A 11 6.13 -20.36 -2.30
N ASN A 12 5.99 -21.23 -3.31
CA ASN A 12 6.93 -21.33 -4.42
C ASN A 12 6.67 -20.33 -5.55
N GLU A 13 5.59 -19.55 -5.46
CA GLU A 13 5.25 -18.54 -6.45
C GLU A 13 5.68 -17.15 -5.98
N PRO A 14 6.27 -16.31 -6.87
CA PRO A 14 6.54 -14.92 -6.52
C PRO A 14 5.22 -14.19 -6.26
N PHE A 15 5.20 -13.32 -5.26
CA PHE A 15 4.04 -12.49 -5.03
C PHE A 15 3.92 -11.42 -6.12
N ASP A 16 2.73 -11.27 -6.71
CA ASP A 16 2.43 -10.28 -7.72
C ASP A 16 1.01 -9.76 -7.51
N GLY A 17 0.88 -8.49 -7.13
CA GLY A 17 -0.42 -7.85 -6.88
C GLY A 17 -1.35 -7.86 -8.08
N VAL A 18 -0.81 -7.66 -9.29
CA VAL A 18 -1.60 -7.72 -10.53
C VAL A 18 -2.09 -9.15 -10.77
N GLY A 19 -1.21 -10.14 -10.55
CA GLY A 19 -1.57 -11.56 -10.68
C GLY A 19 -2.65 -11.96 -9.69
N VAL A 20 -2.59 -11.48 -8.44
CA VAL A 20 -3.61 -11.72 -7.43
C VAL A 20 -4.94 -11.11 -7.85
N ALA A 21 -4.94 -9.87 -8.37
CA ALA A 21 -6.15 -9.23 -8.85
C ALA A 21 -6.81 -10.04 -9.96
N LYS A 22 -6.03 -10.55 -10.92
CA LYS A 22 -6.53 -11.41 -11.99
C LYS A 22 -7.12 -12.71 -11.44
N LYS A 23 -6.45 -13.33 -10.47
CA LYS A 23 -6.87 -14.58 -9.85
C LYS A 23 -8.23 -14.43 -9.17
N LEU A 24 -8.50 -13.26 -8.58
CA LEU A 24 -9.76 -12.96 -7.91
C LEU A 24 -10.80 -12.32 -8.82
N GLY A 25 -10.48 -12.09 -10.10
CA GLY A 25 -11.40 -11.43 -11.03
C GLY A 25 -11.60 -9.96 -10.73
N GLN A 26 -10.65 -9.32 -10.04
CA GLN A 26 -10.72 -7.92 -9.67
C GLN A 26 -10.13 -7.02 -10.77
N ASP A 27 -10.62 -5.78 -10.85
CA ASP A 27 -10.01 -4.76 -11.69
C ASP A 27 -8.72 -4.28 -11.01
N PRO A 28 -7.54 -4.45 -11.63
CA PRO A 28 -6.29 -3.99 -11.04
C PRO A 28 -6.27 -2.51 -10.67
N ALA A 29 -7.07 -1.67 -11.35
CA ALA A 29 -7.16 -0.25 -11.04
C ALA A 29 -7.79 0.02 -9.66
N LEU A 30 -8.51 -0.95 -9.11
CA LEU A 30 -9.14 -0.85 -7.78
C LEU A 30 -8.30 -1.48 -6.69
N VAL A 31 -7.27 -2.25 -7.06
CA VAL A 31 -6.40 -2.94 -6.10
C VAL A 31 -5.16 -2.10 -5.86
N TYR A 32 -4.89 -1.80 -4.61
CA TYR A 32 -3.78 -0.94 -4.19
C TYR A 32 -2.75 -1.73 -3.39
N LYS A 33 -1.49 -1.36 -3.57
CA LYS A 33 -0.36 -1.95 -2.82
C LYS A 33 0.18 -0.92 -1.85
N THR A 34 0.76 -1.40 -0.75
CA THR A 34 1.35 -0.59 0.30
C THR A 34 2.86 -0.65 0.20
N LEU A 35 3.50 0.49 0.02
CA LEU A 35 4.95 0.60 -0.12
C LEU A 35 5.52 1.35 1.07
N VAL A 36 6.59 0.83 1.63
CA VAL A 36 7.29 1.45 2.77
C VAL A 36 8.60 2.04 2.29
N THR A 37 8.83 3.29 2.66
CA THR A 37 10.02 4.05 2.24
C THR A 37 10.73 4.65 3.43
N GLU A 38 11.99 5.04 3.22
CA GLU A 38 12.78 5.81 4.19
C GLU A 38 13.17 7.13 3.54
N GLY A 39 12.89 8.24 4.21
CA GLY A 39 13.27 9.57 3.77
C GLY A 39 14.73 9.86 4.09
N LYS A 40 15.28 10.91 3.50
CA LYS A 40 16.63 11.36 3.77
C LYS A 40 16.85 11.67 5.26
N SER A 41 15.78 12.08 5.95
CA SER A 41 15.78 12.35 7.40
C SER A 41 15.87 11.09 8.26
N LYS A 42 15.79 9.90 7.65
CA LYS A 42 15.68 8.57 8.30
C LYS A 42 14.29 8.26 8.84
N GLU A 43 13.31 9.14 8.63
CA GLU A 43 11.91 8.86 8.94
C GLU A 43 11.33 7.90 7.90
N HIS A 44 10.38 7.08 8.31
CA HIS A 44 9.70 6.15 7.41
C HIS A 44 8.33 6.69 6.99
N TYR A 45 7.97 6.42 5.75
CA TYR A 45 6.70 6.85 5.16
C TYR A 45 6.07 5.70 4.39
N VAL A 46 4.75 5.70 4.34
CA VAL A 46 3.98 4.65 3.67
C VAL A 46 3.21 5.28 2.51
N PHE A 47 3.27 4.64 1.35
CA PHE A 47 2.55 5.09 0.15
C PHE A 47 1.65 3.96 -0.36
N VAL A 48 0.41 4.29 -0.66
CA VAL A 48 -0.60 3.34 -1.15
C VAL A 48 -0.95 3.74 -2.58
N ILE A 49 -0.64 2.86 -3.53
CA ILE A 49 -0.81 3.13 -4.97
C ILE A 49 -1.45 1.94 -5.68
N PRO A 50 -2.04 2.14 -6.88
CA PRO A 50 -2.57 1.01 -7.66
C PRO A 50 -1.48 -0.04 -7.92
N VAL A 51 -1.85 -1.32 -7.85
CA VAL A 51 -0.87 -2.42 -7.98
C VAL A 51 -0.12 -2.43 -9.31
N ALA A 52 -0.74 -1.94 -10.38
CA ALA A 52 -0.13 -1.90 -11.71
C ALA A 52 0.74 -0.67 -11.95
N GLU A 53 0.74 0.28 -11.02
CA GLU A 53 1.49 1.52 -11.15
C GLU A 53 2.79 1.47 -10.35
N GLU A 54 3.69 2.40 -10.66
CA GLU A 54 4.94 2.55 -9.94
C GLU A 54 4.96 3.87 -9.18
N LEU A 55 5.61 3.89 -8.03
CA LEU A 55 5.74 5.08 -7.20
C LEU A 55 6.69 6.08 -7.87
N ASN A 56 6.24 7.33 -8.01
CA ASN A 56 7.11 8.42 -8.39
C ASN A 56 7.83 8.92 -7.13
N LEU A 57 9.07 8.51 -6.97
CA LEU A 57 9.84 8.81 -5.76
C LEU A 57 9.99 10.30 -5.50
N LYS A 58 10.08 11.11 -6.56
CA LYS A 58 10.18 12.57 -6.44
C LYS A 58 8.90 13.17 -5.89
N GLU A 59 7.75 12.78 -6.43
CA GLU A 59 6.46 13.27 -5.96
C GLU A 59 6.14 12.74 -4.56
N ALA A 60 6.53 11.49 -4.29
CA ALA A 60 6.39 10.90 -2.96
C ALA A 60 7.16 11.71 -1.92
N ALA A 61 8.40 12.05 -2.20
CA ALA A 61 9.22 12.87 -1.31
C ALA A 61 8.57 14.24 -1.09
N SER A 62 8.11 14.88 -2.16
CA SER A 62 7.45 16.18 -2.10
C SER A 62 6.20 16.12 -1.20
N SER A 63 5.43 15.05 -1.30
CA SER A 63 4.18 14.89 -0.54
C SER A 63 4.38 14.83 0.97
N VAL A 64 5.59 14.44 1.42
CA VAL A 64 5.91 14.33 2.85
C VAL A 64 6.99 15.32 3.27
N SER A 65 7.32 16.30 2.42
CA SER A 65 8.32 17.35 2.69
C SER A 65 9.72 16.79 2.94
N GLU A 66 10.08 15.73 2.25
CA GLU A 66 11.42 15.15 2.26
C GLU A 66 12.19 15.57 1.01
N LYS A 67 13.51 15.62 1.10
CA LYS A 67 14.37 15.87 -0.07
C LYS A 67 14.36 14.67 -1.00
N SER A 68 14.31 13.47 -0.44
CA SER A 68 14.24 12.22 -1.19
C SER A 68 13.66 11.12 -0.31
N VAL A 69 13.10 10.10 -0.95
CA VAL A 69 12.67 8.87 -0.30
C VAL A 69 13.17 7.69 -1.14
N GLU A 70 13.45 6.58 -0.47
CA GLU A 70 13.89 5.34 -1.11
C GLU A 70 13.07 4.18 -0.57
N MET A 71 12.85 3.17 -1.40
CA MET A 71 12.21 1.95 -0.94
C MET A 71 13.14 1.26 0.06
N ILE A 72 12.58 0.75 1.17
CA ILE A 72 13.36 -0.02 2.12
C ILE A 72 13.67 -1.39 1.54
N HIS A 73 14.71 -2.05 2.09
CA HIS A 73 15.02 -3.43 1.68
C HIS A 73 13.90 -4.37 2.10
N VAL A 74 13.61 -5.35 1.26
CA VAL A 74 12.57 -6.36 1.54
C VAL A 74 12.79 -7.03 2.89
N LYS A 75 14.04 -7.32 3.25
CA LYS A 75 14.40 -7.93 4.52
C LYS A 75 14.04 -7.08 5.74
N ASP A 76 13.89 -5.78 5.57
CA ASP A 76 13.60 -4.86 6.67
C ASP A 76 12.09 -4.58 6.83
N ILE A 77 11.26 -5.01 5.90
CA ILE A 77 9.81 -4.75 5.95
C ILE A 77 9.18 -5.28 7.24
N ASN A 78 9.44 -6.53 7.60
CA ASN A 78 8.88 -7.12 8.81
C ASN A 78 9.35 -6.39 10.07
N LYS A 79 10.64 -6.06 10.12
CA LYS A 79 11.23 -5.37 11.27
C LYS A 79 10.57 -4.00 11.50
N ILE A 80 10.28 -3.27 10.42
CA ILE A 80 9.76 -1.90 10.48
C ILE A 80 8.25 -1.88 10.65
N THR A 81 7.52 -2.71 9.91
CA THR A 81 6.05 -2.67 9.86
C THR A 81 5.36 -3.76 10.65
N GLY A 82 6.05 -4.87 10.92
CA GLY A 82 5.44 -6.06 11.49
C GLY A 82 4.83 -6.99 10.44
N TYR A 83 4.86 -6.60 9.17
CA TYR A 83 4.30 -7.38 8.06
C TYR A 83 5.38 -7.95 7.16
N ILE A 84 5.02 -8.97 6.37
CA ILE A 84 5.89 -9.49 5.31
C ILE A 84 5.53 -8.82 3.98
N ARG A 85 6.46 -8.86 3.03
CA ARG A 85 6.20 -8.33 1.69
C ARG A 85 4.99 -9.04 1.07
N GLY A 86 4.10 -8.28 0.44
CA GLY A 86 2.87 -8.80 -0.16
C GLY A 86 1.73 -8.95 0.83
N GLY A 87 2.04 -8.98 2.13
CA GLY A 87 1.05 -8.96 3.20
C GLY A 87 1.00 -7.64 3.95
N CYS A 88 1.80 -6.65 3.51
CA CYS A 88 1.85 -5.36 4.18
C CYS A 88 0.55 -4.59 3.98
N SER A 89 -0.11 -4.24 5.08
CA SER A 89 -1.34 -3.45 5.08
C SER A 89 -1.04 -2.02 5.55
N PRO A 90 -1.77 -1.01 5.03
CA PRO A 90 -1.65 0.34 5.58
C PRO A 90 -2.29 0.47 6.96
N ILE A 91 -3.01 -0.56 7.40
CA ILE A 91 -3.73 -0.58 8.68
C ILE A 91 -3.02 -1.51 9.67
N GLY A 92 -2.96 -1.11 10.93
CA GLY A 92 -2.47 -1.99 11.99
C GLY A 92 -0.98 -2.29 11.95
N MET A 93 -0.19 -1.44 11.35
CA MET A 93 1.27 -1.58 11.38
C MET A 93 1.81 -1.53 12.80
N LYS A 94 2.97 -2.16 13.02
CA LYS A 94 3.70 -2.15 14.29
C LYS A 94 3.86 -0.72 14.83
N LYS A 95 4.05 0.25 13.92
CA LYS A 95 4.01 1.67 14.19
C LYS A 95 3.25 2.32 13.04
N GLN A 96 2.30 3.21 13.33
CA GLN A 96 1.57 3.91 12.28
C GLN A 96 2.42 5.06 11.76
N PHE A 97 3.00 4.87 10.57
CA PHE A 97 3.79 5.89 9.89
C PHE A 97 2.90 6.85 9.11
N LYS A 98 3.44 8.03 8.81
CA LYS A 98 2.76 8.99 7.94
C LYS A 98 2.50 8.33 6.60
N THR A 99 1.25 8.36 6.14
CA THR A 99 0.80 7.63 4.97
C THR A 99 0.19 8.59 3.94
N VAL A 100 0.47 8.34 2.67
CA VAL A 100 -0.10 9.08 1.54
C VAL A 100 -0.73 8.06 0.59
N ILE A 101 -1.97 8.32 0.18
CA ILE A 101 -2.70 7.49 -0.78
C ILE A 101 -2.70 8.22 -2.12
N ASP A 102 -2.43 7.50 -3.21
CA ASP A 102 -2.45 8.11 -4.54
C ASP A 102 -3.80 8.77 -4.82
N SER A 103 -3.77 9.96 -5.41
CA SER A 103 -4.97 10.75 -5.66
C SER A 103 -5.98 10.06 -6.58
N ALA A 104 -5.56 9.08 -7.37
CA ALA A 104 -6.48 8.31 -8.20
C ALA A 104 -7.58 7.64 -7.35
N ALA A 105 -7.30 7.32 -6.08
CA ALA A 105 -8.26 6.70 -5.19
C ALA A 105 -9.44 7.62 -4.85
N GLU A 106 -9.24 8.94 -4.90
CA GLU A 106 -10.31 9.89 -4.55
C GLU A 106 -11.54 9.77 -5.45
N ALA A 107 -11.35 9.32 -6.69
CA ALA A 107 -12.43 9.16 -7.67
C ALA A 107 -13.12 7.79 -7.56
N LEU A 108 -12.68 6.92 -6.67
CA LEU A 108 -13.19 5.57 -6.52
C LEU A 108 -14.08 5.44 -5.30
N ASP A 109 -15.13 4.63 -5.42
CA ASP A 109 -16.02 4.35 -4.28
C ASP A 109 -15.35 3.40 -3.29
N LYS A 110 -14.58 2.44 -3.81
CA LYS A 110 -13.90 1.44 -3.01
C LYS A 110 -12.56 1.08 -3.60
N ILE A 111 -11.61 0.74 -2.74
CA ILE A 111 -10.30 0.19 -3.11
C ILE A 111 -10.06 -1.07 -2.29
N VAL A 112 -9.13 -1.90 -2.77
CA VAL A 112 -8.74 -3.15 -2.11
C VAL A 112 -7.30 -3.03 -1.67
N VAL A 113 -7.01 -3.33 -0.41
CA VAL A 113 -5.66 -3.34 0.16
C VAL A 113 -5.40 -4.65 0.86
N SER A 114 -4.12 -4.95 1.14
CA SER A 114 -3.78 -6.15 1.92
C SER A 114 -4.43 -6.10 3.30
N GLY A 115 -4.91 -7.24 3.77
CA GLY A 115 -5.50 -7.40 5.09
C GLY A 115 -4.52 -7.73 6.21
N GLY A 116 -3.22 -7.66 5.93
CA GLY A 116 -2.19 -7.90 6.96
C GLY A 116 -1.43 -9.19 6.78
N LYS A 117 -1.81 -10.01 5.82
CA LYS A 117 -1.08 -11.24 5.46
C LYS A 117 -1.37 -11.61 4.01
N ILE A 118 -0.45 -12.34 3.41
CA ILE A 118 -0.67 -12.90 2.07
C ILE A 118 -1.90 -13.82 2.15
N GLY A 119 -2.81 -13.67 1.20
CA GLY A 119 -4.04 -14.45 1.16
C GLY A 119 -5.26 -13.71 1.68
N THR A 120 -5.10 -12.53 2.26
CA THR A 120 -6.20 -11.74 2.81
C THR A 120 -6.17 -10.32 2.27
N GLN A 121 -7.32 -9.85 1.80
CA GLN A 121 -7.49 -8.47 1.32
C GLN A 121 -8.71 -7.85 2.01
N VAL A 122 -8.70 -6.52 2.10
CA VAL A 122 -9.81 -5.73 2.62
C VAL A 122 -10.25 -4.74 1.57
N GLU A 123 -11.54 -4.69 1.30
CA GLU A 123 -12.17 -3.72 0.40
C GLU A 123 -12.92 -2.68 1.24
N LEU A 124 -12.62 -1.41 1.02
CA LEU A 124 -13.24 -0.33 1.78
C LEU A 124 -13.17 0.98 0.99
N SER A 125 -13.93 1.98 1.45
CA SER A 125 -13.89 3.31 0.88
C SER A 125 -12.52 3.97 1.11
N PRO A 126 -11.93 4.64 0.11
CA PRO A 126 -10.68 5.38 0.30
C PRO A 126 -10.79 6.44 1.39
N LYS A 127 -11.94 7.09 1.49
CA LYS A 127 -12.20 8.09 2.52
C LYS A 127 -12.15 7.48 3.91
N ASP A 128 -12.78 6.32 4.10
CA ASP A 128 -12.77 5.61 5.38
C ASP A 128 -11.35 5.19 5.75
N LEU A 129 -10.58 4.70 4.78
CA LEU A 129 -9.17 4.35 5.01
C LEU A 129 -8.37 5.57 5.42
N SER A 130 -8.52 6.68 4.70
CA SER A 130 -7.83 7.93 4.99
C SER A 130 -8.11 8.40 6.42
N GLU A 131 -9.37 8.36 6.85
CA GLU A 131 -9.76 8.76 8.20
C GLU A 131 -9.19 7.83 9.26
N LEU A 132 -9.20 6.51 9.00
CA LEU A 132 -8.73 5.50 9.93
C LEU A 132 -7.23 5.64 10.24
N ILE A 133 -6.42 5.93 9.24
CA ILE A 133 -4.96 5.96 9.38
C ILE A 133 -4.36 7.37 9.30
N GLY A 134 -5.20 8.40 9.17
CA GLY A 134 -4.72 9.77 9.07
C GLY A 134 -3.95 10.06 7.78
N ALA A 135 -4.29 9.38 6.70
CA ALA A 135 -3.62 9.55 5.42
C ALA A 135 -4.17 10.74 4.64
N LYS A 136 -3.35 11.30 3.76
CA LYS A 136 -3.78 12.32 2.80
C LYS A 136 -3.64 11.78 1.39
N PHE A 137 -4.26 12.47 0.44
CA PHE A 137 -4.19 12.11 -0.98
C PHE A 137 -3.22 13.04 -1.72
N HIS A 138 -2.45 12.47 -2.64
CA HIS A 138 -1.51 13.22 -3.48
C HIS A 138 -1.18 12.38 -4.72
N ASN A 139 -0.94 13.04 -5.86
CA ASN A 139 -0.51 12.31 -7.06
C ASN A 139 0.93 11.88 -6.90
N ILE A 140 1.15 10.59 -6.66
CA ILE A 140 2.46 9.99 -6.36
C ILE A 140 2.86 8.86 -7.32
N THR A 141 2.10 8.62 -8.37
CA THR A 141 2.44 7.60 -9.37
C THR A 141 3.14 8.19 -10.58
N MET A 142 3.88 7.32 -11.26
CA MET A 142 4.60 7.67 -12.48
C MET A 142 3.64 7.99 -13.62
#